data_5849feceb592ffa5eb3acbdc726cb147
#
_entry.id   5849feceb592ffa5eb3acbdc726cb147
#
_cell.length_a   1.000
_cell.length_b   1.000
_cell.length_c   1.000
_cell.angle_alpha   90.00
_cell.angle_beta   90.00
_cell.angle_gamma   90.00
#
_symmetry.space_group_name_H-M   'P 1'
#
loop_
_entity.id
_entity.type
_entity.pdbx_description
1 polymer ?
#
loop_
_entity_poly.entity_id
_entity_poly.type
_entity_poly.pdbx_seq_one_letter_code
_entity_poly.pdbx_strand_id
1 'polypeptide(L)'
;MKKTFLYKEQINDLVLKVLCESVEGIDDFVGEIVERHPNFKEHADKLEDAIKKSGCKKIEFSGFNFPAWGAALHSGVLINAQVLRQPLPLLLFVIFHEIAHQYQYQKYGAEKMYEYLKDEISDEDAAKFLYGVEIVADEFGSRKLREFQNKGYVKSGFVPPSVYKNMSPASITKMVQNFKKQIKDNLGDREMNTENLGEILYNWIKDKNTTPNTKPSFVNRFLGNF
;
A
#
# COMPACT_ATOMS: atom_id res chain seq x y z
N MET A 1 -15.46 15.56 -39.84
CA MET A 1 -15.23 14.53 -38.80
C MET A 1 -13.84 14.57 -38.12
N LYS A 2 -13.05 15.63 -38.16
CA LYS A 2 -11.70 15.74 -37.53
C LYS A 2 -11.66 16.48 -36.17
N LYS A 3 -12.74 17.17 -35.78
CA LYS A 3 -12.76 17.98 -34.55
C LYS A 3 -12.97 17.18 -33.25
N THR A 4 -13.57 15.99 -33.34
CA THR A 4 -13.98 15.22 -32.15
C THR A 4 -12.81 14.39 -31.56
N PHE A 5 -11.79 14.06 -32.34
CA PHE A 5 -10.62 13.29 -31.86
C PHE A 5 -9.62 14.17 -31.08
N LEU A 6 -9.41 15.41 -31.50
CA LEU A 6 -8.53 16.37 -30.80
C LEU A 6 -9.06 16.71 -29.41
N TYR A 7 -10.38 16.79 -29.23
CA TYR A 7 -11.00 17.05 -27.92
C TYR A 7 -10.79 15.93 -26.92
N LYS A 8 -10.76 14.69 -27.38
CA LYS A 8 -10.59 13.51 -26.52
C LYS A 8 -9.16 13.35 -26.02
N GLU A 9 -8.16 13.64 -26.86
CA GLU A 9 -6.75 13.67 -26.46
C GLU A 9 -6.47 14.86 -25.52
N GLN A 10 -7.00 16.04 -25.80
CA GLN A 10 -6.84 17.22 -24.94
C GLN A 10 -7.53 17.05 -23.59
N ILE A 11 -8.70 16.38 -23.54
CA ILE A 11 -9.38 16.08 -22.29
C ILE A 11 -8.61 14.99 -21.52
N ASN A 12 -8.07 13.98 -22.18
CA ASN A 12 -7.23 12.98 -21.53
C ASN A 12 -5.91 13.58 -21.02
N ASP A 13 -5.28 14.47 -21.78
CA ASP A 13 -4.09 15.21 -21.33
C ASP A 13 -4.40 16.19 -20.18
N LEU A 14 -5.57 16.84 -20.20
CA LEU A 14 -6.01 17.71 -19.11
C LEU A 14 -6.40 16.91 -17.87
N VAL A 15 -7.08 15.76 -18.04
CA VAL A 15 -7.41 14.84 -16.95
C VAL A 15 -6.14 14.19 -16.38
N LEU A 16 -5.18 13.80 -17.22
CA LEU A 16 -3.87 13.35 -16.78
C LEU A 16 -3.07 14.46 -16.09
N LYS A 17 -3.15 15.71 -16.56
CA LYS A 17 -2.52 16.85 -15.92
C LYS A 17 -3.15 17.19 -14.58
N VAL A 18 -4.47 17.19 -14.48
CA VAL A 18 -5.22 17.40 -13.22
C VAL A 18 -5.03 16.25 -12.24
N LEU A 19 -4.88 15.00 -12.72
CA LEU A 19 -4.55 13.84 -11.89
C LEU A 19 -3.06 13.79 -11.51
N CYS A 20 -2.21 14.56 -12.20
CA CYS A 20 -0.77 14.68 -11.91
C CYS A 20 -0.44 15.88 -11.02
N GLU A 21 -1.43 16.68 -10.58
CA GLU A 21 -1.18 17.79 -9.68
C GLU A 21 -0.92 17.31 -8.27
N SER A 22 0.33 17.34 -7.89
CA SER A 22 0.93 17.21 -6.55
C SER A 22 0.42 16.05 -5.70
N VAL A 23 1.15 14.95 -5.73
CA VAL A 23 1.05 13.95 -4.64
C VAL A 23 1.55 14.63 -3.36
N GLU A 24 0.70 14.74 -2.35
CA GLU A 24 1.07 15.33 -1.07
C GLU A 24 2.22 14.54 -0.43
N GLY A 25 3.27 15.23 -0.01
CA GLY A 25 4.43 14.65 0.69
C GLY A 25 5.46 13.96 -0.23
N ILE A 26 5.30 13.95 -1.56
CA ILE A 26 6.18 13.20 -2.45
C ILE A 26 7.62 13.69 -2.43
N ASP A 27 7.84 14.98 -2.35
CA ASP A 27 9.19 15.57 -2.42
C ASP A 27 9.98 15.19 -1.15
N ASP A 28 9.36 15.31 0.02
CA ASP A 28 9.96 14.89 1.29
C ASP A 28 10.19 13.38 1.31
N PHE A 29 9.22 12.60 0.86
CA PHE A 29 9.30 11.15 0.79
C PHE A 29 10.46 10.65 -0.10
N VAL A 30 10.60 11.20 -1.30
CA VAL A 30 11.69 10.83 -2.21
C VAL A 30 13.02 11.39 -1.70
N GLY A 31 13.02 12.57 -1.08
CA GLY A 31 14.17 13.15 -0.40
C GLY A 31 14.75 12.23 0.66
N GLU A 32 13.93 11.65 1.55
CA GLU A 32 14.36 10.67 2.56
C GLU A 32 14.95 9.39 1.93
N ILE A 33 14.38 8.93 0.81
CA ILE A 33 14.93 7.78 0.07
C ILE A 33 16.31 8.10 -0.48
N VAL A 34 16.51 9.26 -1.09
CA VAL A 34 17.80 9.69 -1.64
C VAL A 34 18.84 9.89 -0.54
N GLU A 35 18.45 10.45 0.59
CA GLU A 35 19.33 10.61 1.74
C GLU A 35 19.86 9.24 2.23
N ARG A 36 18.97 8.25 2.30
CA ARG A 36 19.31 6.90 2.75
C ARG A 36 20.03 6.05 1.68
N HIS A 37 19.72 6.28 0.41
CA HIS A 37 20.24 5.58 -0.75
C HIS A 37 20.86 6.58 -1.76
N PRO A 38 22.01 7.21 -1.47
CA PRO A 38 22.56 8.30 -2.29
C PRO A 38 22.81 7.94 -3.76
N ASN A 39 23.12 6.67 -4.04
CA ASN A 39 23.31 6.18 -5.41
C ASN A 39 22.04 6.20 -6.27
N PHE A 40 20.88 6.42 -5.64
CA PHE A 40 19.59 6.53 -6.34
C PHE A 40 19.25 7.95 -6.76
N LYS A 41 20.05 8.94 -6.35
CA LYS A 41 19.78 10.37 -6.60
C LYS A 41 19.51 10.68 -8.08
N GLU A 42 20.26 10.08 -9.00
CA GLU A 42 20.11 10.30 -10.45
C GLU A 42 18.81 9.73 -11.02
N HIS A 43 18.07 8.94 -10.24
CA HIS A 43 16.82 8.28 -10.64
C HIS A 43 15.63 8.67 -9.76
N ALA A 44 15.81 9.64 -8.87
CA ALA A 44 14.76 10.13 -7.97
C ALA A 44 13.52 10.63 -8.73
N ASP A 45 13.75 11.40 -9.81
CA ASP A 45 12.71 11.90 -10.70
C ASP A 45 11.88 10.79 -11.35
N LYS A 46 12.49 9.63 -11.61
CA LYS A 46 11.77 8.45 -12.16
C LYS A 46 10.83 7.81 -11.14
N LEU A 47 11.20 7.84 -9.85
CA LEU A 47 10.33 7.37 -8.78
C LEU A 47 9.15 8.34 -8.58
N GLU A 48 9.43 9.64 -8.50
CA GLU A 48 8.37 10.66 -8.43
C GLU A 48 7.37 10.52 -9.56
N ASP A 49 7.86 10.44 -10.80
CA ASP A 49 7.05 10.24 -12.00
C ASP A 49 6.19 8.97 -11.92
N ALA A 50 6.76 7.88 -11.43
CA ALA A 50 6.04 6.61 -11.31
C ALA A 50 4.94 6.68 -10.24
N ILE A 51 5.20 7.34 -9.11
CA ILE A 51 4.22 7.58 -8.04
C ILE A 51 3.11 8.50 -8.54
N LYS A 52 3.45 9.64 -9.17
CA LYS A 52 2.47 10.58 -9.74
C LYS A 52 1.55 9.90 -10.76
N LYS A 53 2.12 9.13 -11.68
CA LYS A 53 1.37 8.38 -12.70
C LYS A 53 0.50 7.25 -12.15
N SER A 54 0.75 6.80 -10.94
CA SER A 54 -0.07 5.76 -10.29
C SER A 54 -1.40 6.28 -9.73
N GLY A 55 -1.59 7.60 -9.67
CA GLY A 55 -2.75 8.25 -9.06
C GLY A 55 -2.73 8.21 -7.53
N CYS A 56 -1.58 7.95 -6.90
CA CYS A 56 -1.41 8.09 -5.47
C CYS A 56 -1.76 9.51 -5.03
N LYS A 57 -2.53 9.68 -3.96
CA LYS A 57 -2.98 11.00 -3.50
C LYS A 57 -2.02 11.60 -2.49
N LYS A 58 -1.51 10.78 -1.59
CA LYS A 58 -0.58 11.15 -0.53
C LYS A 58 0.35 9.98 -0.27
N ILE A 59 1.62 10.27 -0.02
CA ILE A 59 2.60 9.27 0.41
C ILE A 59 3.53 9.88 1.44
N GLU A 60 3.80 9.14 2.50
CA GLU A 60 4.72 9.57 3.55
C GLU A 60 5.36 8.37 4.26
N PHE A 61 6.52 8.58 4.88
CA PHE A 61 7.04 7.66 5.88
C PHE A 61 6.36 7.90 7.22
N SER A 62 6.06 6.80 7.92
CA SER A 62 5.47 6.92 9.26
C SER A 62 6.50 7.49 10.25
N GLY A 63 6.08 8.45 11.05
CA GLY A 63 6.87 8.93 12.20
C GLY A 63 6.92 7.94 13.37
N PHE A 64 6.31 6.76 13.21
CA PHE A 64 6.23 5.69 14.22
C PHE A 64 6.37 4.32 13.56
N ASN A 65 6.84 3.34 14.32
CA ASN A 65 6.93 1.97 13.84
C ASN A 65 5.58 1.26 13.96
N PHE A 66 5.19 0.53 12.93
CA PHE A 66 4.02 -0.33 12.96
C PHE A 66 4.37 -1.71 12.37
N PRO A 67 3.57 -2.76 12.67
CA PRO A 67 3.97 -4.14 12.41
C PRO A 67 3.87 -4.56 10.93
N ALA A 68 3.68 -3.63 10.01
CA ALA A 68 3.70 -3.84 8.56
C ALA A 68 4.81 -3.02 7.91
N TRP A 69 5.19 -3.34 6.69
CA TRP A 69 6.13 -2.52 5.93
C TRP A 69 5.48 -1.29 5.33
N GLY A 70 4.18 -1.35 5.07
CA GLY A 70 3.37 -0.27 4.59
C GLY A 70 1.91 -0.46 4.96
N ALA A 71 1.11 0.54 4.69
CA ALA A 71 -0.33 0.52 4.80
C ALA A 71 -0.94 1.49 3.80
N ALA A 72 -1.88 1.03 3.00
CA ALA A 72 -2.70 1.89 2.18
C ALA A 72 -4.04 2.15 2.86
N LEU A 73 -4.40 3.41 2.95
CA LEU A 73 -5.71 3.88 3.37
C LEU A 73 -6.37 4.57 2.17
N HIS A 74 -7.67 4.79 2.22
CA HIS A 74 -8.35 5.53 1.16
C HIS A 74 -7.81 6.97 0.98
N SER A 75 -7.19 7.54 2.01
CA SER A 75 -6.59 8.89 2.01
C SER A 75 -5.15 8.94 1.50
N GLY A 76 -4.40 7.84 1.52
CA GLY A 76 -3.00 7.84 1.13
C GLY A 76 -2.26 6.56 1.46
N VAL A 77 -0.95 6.59 1.25
CA VAL A 77 -0.02 5.50 1.51
C VAL A 77 0.93 5.90 2.63
N LEU A 78 1.07 5.01 3.61
CA LEU A 78 1.99 5.15 4.72
C LEU A 78 3.04 4.04 4.65
N ILE A 79 4.30 4.38 4.53
CA ILE A 79 5.42 3.42 4.52
C ILE A 79 6.12 3.43 5.88
N ASN A 80 6.35 2.27 6.46
CA ASN A 80 7.08 2.17 7.71
C ASN A 80 8.52 2.66 7.52
N ALA A 81 8.93 3.66 8.31
CA ALA A 81 10.26 4.26 8.21
C ALA A 81 11.42 3.24 8.37
N GLN A 82 11.18 2.10 9.02
CA GLN A 82 12.18 1.03 9.10
C GLN A 82 12.50 0.42 7.73
N VAL A 83 11.58 0.51 6.75
CA VAL A 83 11.80 0.00 5.39
C VAL A 83 12.88 0.80 4.66
N LEU A 84 13.13 2.04 5.04
CA LEU A 84 14.27 2.83 4.53
C LEU A 84 15.64 2.16 4.79
N ARG A 85 15.74 1.29 5.80
CA ARG A 85 16.95 0.54 6.12
C ARG A 85 17.13 -0.72 5.29
N GLN A 86 16.10 -1.10 4.55
CA GLN A 86 16.14 -2.29 3.70
C GLN A 86 16.83 -1.98 2.36
N PRO A 87 17.26 -3.01 1.62
CA PRO A 87 17.75 -2.81 0.27
C PRO A 87 16.75 -2.05 -0.60
N LEU A 88 17.23 -1.08 -1.37
CA LEU A 88 16.40 -0.23 -2.23
C LEU A 88 15.39 -1.00 -3.10
N PRO A 89 15.72 -2.15 -3.73
CA PRO A 89 14.73 -2.92 -4.47
C PRO A 89 13.54 -3.40 -3.64
N LEU A 90 13.77 -3.76 -2.37
CA LEU A 90 12.68 -4.15 -1.46
C LEU A 90 11.83 -2.95 -1.08
N LEU A 91 12.46 -1.81 -0.76
CA LEU A 91 11.75 -0.56 -0.49
C LEU A 91 10.85 -0.17 -1.67
N LEU A 92 11.35 -0.20 -2.90
CA LEU A 92 10.56 0.11 -4.09
C LEU A 92 9.40 -0.88 -4.29
N PHE A 93 9.63 -2.16 -4.03
CA PHE A 93 8.56 -3.15 -4.07
C PHE A 93 7.44 -2.81 -3.09
N VAL A 94 7.77 -2.51 -1.84
CA VAL A 94 6.79 -2.13 -0.81
C VAL A 94 6.02 -0.87 -1.21
N ILE A 95 6.71 0.17 -1.68
CA ILE A 95 6.08 1.40 -2.16
C ILE A 95 5.02 1.09 -3.22
N PHE A 96 5.38 0.33 -4.26
CA PHE A 96 4.45 0.04 -5.35
C PHE A 96 3.37 -0.97 -4.97
N HIS A 97 3.61 -1.86 -4.01
CA HIS A 97 2.59 -2.72 -3.43
C HIS A 97 1.50 -1.89 -2.75
N GLU A 98 1.87 -0.96 -1.87
CA GLU A 98 0.91 -0.10 -1.18
C GLU A 98 0.18 0.87 -2.15
N ILE A 99 0.89 1.37 -3.15
CA ILE A 99 0.27 2.18 -4.21
C ILE A 99 -0.78 1.36 -4.99
N ALA A 100 -0.58 0.06 -5.18
CA ALA A 100 -1.59 -0.78 -5.82
C ALA A 100 -2.90 -0.83 -5.00
N HIS A 101 -2.81 -0.86 -3.68
CA HIS A 101 -3.99 -0.75 -2.81
C HIS A 101 -4.67 0.61 -2.96
N GLN A 102 -3.92 1.71 -3.07
CA GLN A 102 -4.52 3.01 -3.39
C GLN A 102 -5.28 3.01 -4.71
N TYR A 103 -4.72 2.38 -5.74
CA TYR A 103 -5.41 2.21 -7.02
C TYR A 103 -6.70 1.35 -6.87
N GLN A 104 -6.67 0.31 -6.04
CA GLN A 104 -7.85 -0.50 -5.75
C GLN A 104 -8.94 0.33 -5.04
N TYR A 105 -8.57 1.17 -4.05
CA TYR A 105 -9.51 2.11 -3.43
C TYR A 105 -10.13 3.09 -4.42
N GLN A 106 -9.36 3.61 -5.35
CA GLN A 106 -9.86 4.53 -6.37
C GLN A 106 -10.80 3.83 -7.36
N LYS A 107 -10.48 2.59 -7.74
CA LYS A 107 -11.22 1.84 -8.75
C LYS A 107 -12.52 1.24 -8.20
N TYR A 108 -12.49 0.71 -7.01
CA TYR A 108 -13.60 -0.05 -6.43
C TYR A 108 -14.33 0.72 -5.33
N GLY A 109 -13.76 1.79 -4.83
CA GLY A 109 -14.25 2.51 -3.66
C GLY A 109 -13.81 1.90 -2.34
N ALA A 110 -13.64 2.73 -1.32
CA ALA A 110 -13.19 2.29 -0.01
C ALA A 110 -14.20 1.32 0.65
N GLU A 111 -15.50 1.56 0.47
CA GLU A 111 -16.54 0.68 0.99
C GLU A 111 -16.40 -0.75 0.45
N LYS A 112 -16.17 -0.90 -0.86
CA LYS A 112 -15.95 -2.21 -1.48
C LYS A 112 -14.67 -2.87 -0.99
N MET A 113 -13.62 -2.10 -0.76
CA MET A 113 -12.36 -2.63 -0.24
C MET A 113 -12.49 -3.12 1.21
N TYR A 114 -13.42 -2.56 1.99
CA TYR A 114 -13.68 -2.99 3.36
C TYR A 114 -14.84 -3.98 3.50
N GLU A 115 -15.54 -4.31 2.41
CA GLU A 115 -16.70 -5.21 2.44
C GLU A 115 -16.39 -6.57 3.09
N TYR A 116 -15.19 -7.09 2.91
CA TYR A 116 -14.76 -8.36 3.50
C TYR A 116 -14.68 -8.34 5.03
N LEU A 117 -14.73 -7.16 5.65
CA LEU A 117 -14.74 -7.00 7.10
C LEU A 117 -16.15 -7.08 7.70
N LYS A 118 -17.19 -7.01 6.88
CA LYS A 118 -18.58 -7.09 7.33
C LYS A 118 -18.90 -8.48 7.88
N ASP A 119 -19.74 -8.53 8.92
CA ASP A 119 -20.13 -9.79 9.57
C ASP A 119 -20.91 -10.73 8.64
N GLU A 120 -21.64 -10.19 7.65
CA GLU A 120 -22.44 -10.96 6.68
C GLU A 120 -21.56 -11.74 5.69
N ILE A 121 -20.32 -11.37 5.52
CA ILE A 121 -19.37 -12.07 4.64
C ILE A 121 -18.71 -13.22 5.39
N SER A 122 -18.81 -14.44 4.86
CA SER A 122 -18.13 -15.59 5.47
C SER A 122 -16.62 -15.37 5.55
N ASP A 123 -15.97 -15.96 6.54
CA ASP A 123 -14.51 -15.81 6.71
C ASP A 123 -13.74 -16.41 5.53
N GLU A 124 -14.28 -17.46 4.89
CA GLU A 124 -13.70 -18.07 3.69
C GLU A 124 -13.80 -17.16 2.48
N ASP A 125 -14.92 -16.46 2.27
CA ASP A 125 -15.08 -15.53 1.15
C ASP A 125 -14.29 -14.26 1.40
N ALA A 126 -14.26 -13.79 2.65
CA ALA A 126 -13.40 -12.69 3.06
C ALA A 126 -11.91 -13.03 2.84
N ALA A 127 -11.49 -14.26 3.14
CA ALA A 127 -10.13 -14.73 2.90
C ALA A 127 -9.79 -14.80 1.40
N LYS A 128 -10.71 -15.26 0.56
CA LYS A 128 -10.53 -15.27 -0.90
C LYS A 128 -10.41 -13.84 -1.45
N PHE A 129 -11.24 -12.93 -0.96
CA PHE A 129 -11.18 -11.52 -1.37
C PHE A 129 -9.83 -10.89 -0.99
N LEU A 130 -9.44 -11.01 0.29
CA LEU A 130 -8.16 -10.48 0.77
C LEU A 130 -6.99 -11.07 -0.02
N TYR A 131 -6.97 -12.40 -0.22
CA TYR A 131 -5.94 -13.05 -1.02
C TYR A 131 -5.84 -12.45 -2.43
N GLY A 132 -6.98 -12.25 -3.10
CA GLY A 132 -7.03 -11.66 -4.44
C GLY A 132 -6.48 -10.23 -4.48
N VAL A 133 -6.84 -9.41 -3.50
CA VAL A 133 -6.39 -8.02 -3.35
C VAL A 133 -4.87 -7.97 -3.19
N GLU A 134 -4.32 -8.79 -2.31
CA GLU A 134 -2.90 -8.84 -1.99
C GLU A 134 -2.06 -9.40 -3.16
N ILE A 135 -2.53 -10.45 -3.83
CA ILE A 135 -1.82 -11.00 -5.01
C ILE A 135 -1.73 -9.96 -6.13
N VAL A 136 -2.79 -9.19 -6.37
CA VAL A 136 -2.77 -8.12 -7.37
C VAL A 136 -1.77 -7.03 -6.97
N ALA A 137 -1.70 -6.67 -5.69
CA ALA A 137 -0.73 -5.70 -5.19
C ALA A 137 0.72 -6.21 -5.33
N ASP A 138 0.99 -7.47 -4.97
CA ASP A 138 2.29 -8.13 -5.15
C ASP A 138 2.73 -8.14 -6.62
N GLU A 139 1.81 -8.44 -7.54
CA GLU A 139 2.09 -8.47 -8.97
C GLU A 139 2.38 -7.07 -9.53
N PHE A 140 1.63 -6.07 -9.09
CA PHE A 140 1.88 -4.68 -9.47
C PHE A 140 3.24 -4.20 -8.96
N GLY A 141 3.53 -4.39 -7.67
CA GLY A 141 4.81 -4.04 -7.07
C GLY A 141 5.99 -4.72 -7.75
N SER A 142 5.87 -6.04 -8.01
CA SER A 142 6.89 -6.82 -8.71
C SER A 142 7.11 -6.36 -10.15
N ARG A 143 6.04 -5.99 -10.87
CA ARG A 143 6.14 -5.46 -12.23
C ARG A 143 6.85 -4.12 -12.26
N LYS A 144 6.47 -3.21 -11.35
CA LYS A 144 7.11 -1.89 -11.25
C LYS A 144 8.58 -2.00 -10.87
N LEU A 145 8.92 -2.84 -9.93
CA LEU A 145 10.31 -3.11 -9.59
C LEU A 145 11.10 -3.62 -10.80
N ARG A 146 10.56 -4.59 -11.57
CA ARG A 146 11.22 -5.07 -12.79
C ARG A 146 11.40 -3.97 -13.84
N GLU A 147 10.45 -3.05 -13.98
CA GLU A 147 10.60 -1.88 -14.87
C GLU A 147 11.83 -1.04 -14.47
N PHE A 148 12.03 -0.79 -13.17
CA PHE A 148 13.18 -0.06 -12.64
C PHE A 148 14.49 -0.83 -12.83
N GLN A 149 14.48 -2.13 -12.59
CA GLN A 149 15.65 -2.99 -12.80
C GLN A 149 16.07 -3.07 -14.28
N ASN A 150 15.11 -3.26 -15.19
CA ASN A 150 15.37 -3.34 -16.64
C ASN A 150 15.92 -2.03 -17.22
N LYS A 151 15.56 -0.89 -16.63
CA LYS A 151 16.09 0.42 -17.00
C LYS A 151 17.43 0.76 -16.32
N GLY A 152 17.92 -0.12 -15.46
CA GLY A 152 19.18 0.08 -14.73
C GLY A 152 19.09 1.09 -13.58
N TYR A 153 17.87 1.52 -13.19
CA TYR A 153 17.70 2.48 -12.09
C TYR A 153 18.00 1.86 -10.72
N VAL A 154 17.83 0.56 -10.59
CA VAL A 154 18.19 -0.21 -9.40
C VAL A 154 18.83 -1.54 -9.80
N LYS A 155 19.59 -2.12 -8.86
CA LYS A 155 20.28 -3.38 -9.07
C LYS A 155 19.32 -4.50 -9.47
N SER A 156 19.67 -5.23 -10.51
CA SER A 156 18.95 -6.43 -10.97
C SER A 156 19.13 -7.63 -10.03
N GLY A 157 18.29 -8.65 -10.20
CA GLY A 157 18.43 -9.94 -9.53
C GLY A 157 17.68 -10.04 -8.20
N PHE A 158 17.15 -8.95 -7.66
CA PHE A 158 16.25 -9.05 -6.50
C PHE A 158 14.86 -9.47 -6.95
N VAL A 159 14.35 -10.53 -6.31
CA VAL A 159 12.97 -11.01 -6.48
C VAL A 159 12.26 -10.79 -5.15
N PRO A 160 11.18 -9.98 -5.12
CA PRO A 160 10.47 -9.75 -3.88
C PRO A 160 9.80 -11.02 -3.38
N PRO A 161 9.75 -11.22 -2.06
CA PRO A 161 9.03 -12.33 -1.48
C PRO A 161 7.52 -12.18 -1.74
N SER A 162 6.86 -13.26 -2.15
CA SER A 162 5.40 -13.30 -2.21
C SER A 162 4.87 -13.99 -0.97
N VAL A 163 4.46 -13.20 0.01
CA VAL A 163 3.98 -13.70 1.31
C VAL A 163 2.70 -14.51 1.13
N TYR A 164 1.73 -13.93 0.45
CA TYR A 164 0.39 -14.51 0.31
C TYR A 164 0.37 -15.77 -0.56
N LYS A 165 1.20 -15.87 -1.61
CA LYS A 165 1.29 -17.08 -2.45
C LYS A 165 1.72 -18.33 -1.68
N ASN A 166 2.44 -18.14 -0.58
CA ASN A 166 2.97 -19.23 0.25
C ASN A 166 2.09 -19.53 1.47
N MET A 167 1.01 -18.78 1.66
CA MET A 167 0.08 -19.00 2.77
C MET A 167 -0.96 -20.06 2.45
N SER A 168 -1.26 -20.91 3.45
CA SER A 168 -2.40 -21.82 3.33
C SER A 168 -3.72 -21.04 3.41
N PRO A 169 -4.80 -21.49 2.73
CA PRO A 169 -6.12 -20.88 2.86
C PRO A 169 -6.56 -20.75 4.33
N ALA A 170 -6.33 -21.78 5.15
CA ALA A 170 -6.66 -21.75 6.57
C ALA A 170 -5.91 -20.64 7.34
N SER A 171 -4.66 -20.36 6.97
CA SER A 171 -3.90 -19.27 7.58
C SER A 171 -4.49 -17.90 7.21
N ILE A 172 -4.93 -17.71 5.96
CA ILE A 172 -5.56 -16.46 5.51
C ILE A 172 -6.93 -16.30 6.19
N THR A 173 -7.73 -17.36 6.28
CA THR A 173 -9.02 -17.34 7.01
C THR A 173 -8.83 -16.92 8.47
N LYS A 174 -7.86 -17.52 9.16
CA LYS A 174 -7.55 -17.15 10.55
C LYS A 174 -7.09 -15.69 10.68
N MET A 175 -6.41 -15.19 9.67
CA MET A 175 -5.99 -13.79 9.58
C MET A 175 -7.21 -12.86 9.51
N VAL A 176 -8.14 -13.17 8.64
CA VAL A 176 -9.39 -12.41 8.50
C VAL A 176 -10.20 -12.43 9.79
N GLN A 177 -10.35 -13.58 10.42
CA GLN A 177 -11.07 -13.72 11.70
C GLN A 177 -10.47 -12.81 12.78
N ASN A 178 -9.15 -12.82 12.93
CA ASN A 178 -8.48 -11.98 13.90
C ASN A 178 -8.65 -10.50 13.58
N PHE A 179 -8.66 -10.14 12.30
CA PHE A 179 -8.81 -8.76 11.86
C PHE A 179 -10.24 -8.26 12.09
N LYS A 180 -11.24 -9.03 11.68
CA LYS A 180 -12.66 -8.73 11.97
C LYS A 180 -12.90 -8.54 13.47
N LYS A 181 -12.37 -9.46 14.29
CA LYS A 181 -12.48 -9.34 15.75
C LYS A 181 -11.86 -8.04 16.27
N GLN A 182 -10.66 -7.70 15.82
CA GLN A 182 -10.00 -6.48 16.26
C GLN A 182 -10.76 -5.22 15.83
N ILE A 183 -11.30 -5.20 14.61
CA ILE A 183 -12.15 -4.10 14.16
C ILE A 183 -13.38 -3.98 15.05
N LYS A 184 -14.07 -5.09 15.32
CA LYS A 184 -15.26 -5.10 16.18
C LYS A 184 -14.97 -4.64 17.60
N ASP A 185 -13.87 -5.12 18.19
CA ASP A 185 -13.45 -4.72 19.55
C ASP A 185 -13.14 -3.21 19.63
N ASN A 186 -12.63 -2.59 18.55
CA ASN A 186 -12.33 -1.16 18.51
C ASN A 186 -13.49 -0.28 18.01
N LEU A 187 -14.41 -0.86 17.25
CA LEU A 187 -15.58 -0.16 16.73
C LEU A 187 -16.57 0.15 17.87
N GLY A 188 -16.75 -0.78 18.80
CA GLY A 188 -17.75 -0.69 19.86
C GLY A 188 -19.15 -0.57 19.25
N ASP A 189 -19.91 0.44 19.71
CA ASP A 189 -21.26 0.73 19.20
C ASP A 189 -21.28 1.62 17.94
N ARG A 190 -20.11 1.99 17.39
CA ARG A 190 -20.05 2.80 16.16
C ARG A 190 -20.43 1.98 14.93
N GLU A 191 -21.06 2.64 13.98
CA GLU A 191 -21.40 2.03 12.70
C GLU A 191 -20.12 1.66 11.91
N MET A 192 -20.12 0.49 11.26
CA MET A 192 -19.06 0.07 10.35
C MET A 192 -19.19 0.79 9.01
N ASN A 193 -18.58 1.96 8.92
CA ASN A 193 -18.48 2.74 7.69
C ASN A 193 -17.01 3.07 7.38
N THR A 194 -16.76 3.62 6.19
CA THR A 194 -15.41 3.91 5.69
C THR A 194 -14.62 4.85 6.60
N GLU A 195 -15.28 5.85 7.18
CA GLU A 195 -14.65 6.86 8.03
C GLU A 195 -14.21 6.23 9.35
N ASN A 196 -15.11 5.54 10.05
CA ASN A 196 -14.82 4.85 11.31
C ASN A 196 -13.76 3.77 11.13
N LEU A 197 -13.82 2.99 10.03
CA LEU A 197 -12.81 1.98 9.72
C LEU A 197 -11.43 2.60 9.43
N GLY A 198 -11.39 3.68 8.67
CA GLY A 198 -10.16 4.41 8.39
C GLY A 198 -9.50 4.94 9.66
N GLU A 199 -10.28 5.52 10.56
CA GLU A 199 -9.83 5.99 11.88
C GLU A 199 -9.32 4.83 12.76
N ILE A 200 -10.08 3.74 12.84
CA ILE A 200 -9.69 2.57 13.63
C ILE A 200 -8.39 1.97 13.12
N LEU A 201 -8.25 1.80 11.82
CA LEU A 201 -7.04 1.26 11.20
C LEU A 201 -5.84 2.18 11.45
N TYR A 202 -6.02 3.49 11.29
CA TYR A 202 -4.99 4.48 11.57
C TYR A 202 -4.56 4.46 13.04
N ASN A 203 -5.53 4.51 13.98
CA ASN A 203 -5.25 4.45 15.39
C ASN A 203 -4.64 3.11 15.81
N TRP A 204 -5.12 2.00 15.26
CA TRP A 204 -4.55 0.69 15.50
C TRP A 204 -3.10 0.57 15.02
N ILE A 205 -2.76 1.16 13.88
CA ILE A 205 -1.38 1.27 13.38
C ILE A 205 -0.55 2.11 14.35
N LYS A 206 -1.11 3.23 14.86
CA LYS A 206 -0.44 4.18 15.75
C LYS A 206 -0.26 3.63 17.18
N ASP A 207 -1.29 3.06 17.77
CA ASP A 207 -1.31 2.66 19.20
C ASP A 207 -0.41 1.47 19.53
N LYS A 208 -0.16 0.57 18.54
CA LYS A 208 0.77 -0.54 18.72
C LYS A 208 2.22 -0.13 18.92
N ASN A 209 2.53 1.15 18.72
CA ASN A 209 3.88 1.69 18.93
C ASN A 209 4.13 2.23 20.36
N THR A 210 3.07 2.36 21.16
CA THR A 210 3.18 2.92 22.53
C THR A 210 3.38 1.87 23.62
N THR A 211 3.29 0.57 23.32
CA THR A 211 3.53 -0.50 24.29
C THR A 211 4.85 -1.21 24.05
N PRO A 212 5.91 -0.95 24.85
CA PRO A 212 7.08 -1.80 24.86
C PRO A 212 6.72 -3.17 25.44
N ASN A 213 7.05 -4.25 24.74
CA ASN A 213 6.99 -5.64 25.23
C ASN A 213 5.66 -6.42 25.21
N THR A 214 4.77 -6.23 24.27
CA THR A 214 3.87 -7.34 23.93
C THR A 214 4.47 -8.16 22.80
N LYS A 215 4.51 -9.51 22.99
CA LYS A 215 4.95 -10.47 21.96
C LYS A 215 4.34 -10.10 20.61
N PRO A 216 5.08 -10.28 19.51
CA PRO A 216 4.64 -9.85 18.18
C PRO A 216 3.20 -10.28 17.95
N SER A 217 2.34 -9.31 17.72
CA SER A 217 0.99 -9.58 17.29
C SER A 217 1.05 -10.29 15.92
N PHE A 218 -0.05 -10.89 15.54
CA PHE A 218 -0.25 -11.59 14.29
C PHE A 218 0.45 -10.93 13.07
N VAL A 219 0.40 -9.61 12.93
CA VAL A 219 1.07 -8.86 11.84
C VAL A 219 2.59 -8.98 11.91
N ASN A 220 3.20 -8.99 13.10
CA ASN A 220 4.65 -9.21 13.26
C ASN A 220 5.10 -10.62 12.88
N ARG A 221 4.25 -11.64 13.02
CA ARG A 221 4.56 -13.00 12.55
C ARG A 221 4.55 -13.10 11.02
N PHE A 222 3.80 -12.22 10.35
CA PHE A 222 3.67 -12.23 8.91
C PHE A 222 4.76 -11.45 8.18
N LEU A 223 5.24 -10.37 8.78
CA LEU A 223 6.13 -9.42 8.15
C LEU A 223 7.52 -9.36 8.81
N GLY A 224 7.68 -10.00 9.96
CA GLY A 224 8.91 -9.96 10.76
C GLY A 224 9.87 -11.16 10.61
N ASN A 225 9.59 -12.09 9.71
CA ASN A 225 10.44 -13.27 9.44
C ASN A 225 11.13 -13.21 8.08
N PHE A 226 11.52 -12.01 7.64
CA PHE A 226 12.37 -11.83 6.48
C PHE A 226 13.68 -11.14 6.86
#